data_1ba26f2433ac1b23cf9f2c14f65ace45
#
_entry.id   1ba26f2433ac1b23cf9f2c14f65ace45
#
_cell.length_a   1.000
_cell.length_b   1.000
_cell.length_c   1.000
_cell.angle_alpha   90.00
_cell.angle_beta   90.00
_cell.angle_gamma   90.00
#
_symmetry.space_group_name_H-M   'P 1'
#
loop_
_entity.id
_entity.type
_entity.pdbx_description
1 polymer ?
#
loop_
_entity_poly.entity_id
_entity_poly.type
_entity_poly.pdbx_seq_one_letter_code
_entity_poly.pdbx_strand_id
1 'polypeptide(L)'
;MKLVDPNAHKREKFRETRAAYQQALQEAFDADCTTLGEANDIVGDYQLSSYAKNALKRYVPQLTTTYGANELSDDHPVRFTNEGVKIDHKPENTIEWYVKIPHHEDYHLWVPAQPNPEQRDWLEAVIAGDAAVGEGRLLKREGTWYFQLIATRDIPLNSEVPTEERTPIGVDIGEASLVTVCHRDEHGAPTNPELWTDEGKTVRRLRKRYFTTMRRLQSRESERIADTFGDELWAQIDDILHTVTREVVEYAESVETPVLVLEDLTYIQESMDYGDYMNRRLHGWGFAKLHAQITYKAAERGIPIATVDPRNTSQECHMCGEGGTRPQQATFRCSNDACWIEEYQADINAALNIADRYLSGESRSREHENDDDSAEDGASLTGPQDSQADAETQQATLGTYAS
;
A
#
# COMPACT_ATOMS: atom_id res chain seq x y z
N MET A 1 15.73 5.28 1.44
CA MET A 1 16.69 6.35 1.83
C MET A 1 17.76 6.50 0.77
N LYS A 2 18.08 7.72 0.37
CA LYS A 2 19.20 8.03 -0.53
C LYS A 2 20.53 7.86 0.23
N LEU A 3 21.51 7.15 -0.36
CA LEU A 3 22.88 7.09 0.18
C LEU A 3 23.64 8.35 -0.26
N VAL A 4 24.24 9.03 0.72
CA VAL A 4 24.91 10.32 0.48
C VAL A 4 26.38 10.08 0.12
N ASP A 5 26.74 10.46 -1.10
CA ASP A 5 28.10 10.48 -1.68
C ASP A 5 29.02 9.34 -1.22
N PRO A 6 28.66 8.06 -1.44
CA PRO A 6 29.61 6.99 -1.17
C PRO A 6 30.89 7.22 -1.98
N ASN A 7 32.04 7.14 -1.30
CA ASN A 7 33.34 7.35 -1.95
C ASN A 7 33.61 6.29 -3.04
N ALA A 8 34.68 6.50 -3.84
CA ALA A 8 34.99 5.61 -4.98
C ALA A 8 35.11 4.13 -4.55
N HIS A 9 35.74 3.86 -3.42
CA HIS A 9 35.89 2.51 -2.87
C HIS A 9 34.52 1.87 -2.54
N LYS A 10 33.63 2.57 -1.85
CA LYS A 10 32.30 2.05 -1.51
C LYS A 10 31.46 1.83 -2.78
N ARG A 11 31.52 2.76 -3.74
CA ARG A 11 30.83 2.61 -5.03
C ARG A 11 31.31 1.38 -5.80
N GLU A 12 32.60 1.07 -5.76
CA GLU A 12 33.16 -0.12 -6.38
C GLU A 12 32.63 -1.37 -5.71
N LYS A 13 32.68 -1.44 -4.38
CA LYS A 13 32.15 -2.57 -3.61
C LYS A 13 30.64 -2.79 -3.81
N PHE A 14 29.87 -1.73 -4.01
CA PHE A 14 28.45 -1.87 -4.36
C PHE A 14 28.25 -2.44 -5.75
N ARG A 15 29.08 -2.06 -6.75
CA ARG A 15 29.01 -2.62 -8.09
C ARG A 15 29.39 -4.10 -8.11
N GLU A 16 30.48 -4.48 -7.43
CA GLU A 16 30.93 -5.85 -7.28
C GLU A 16 29.81 -6.72 -6.66
N THR A 17 29.27 -6.28 -5.53
CA THR A 17 28.17 -6.99 -4.84
C THR A 17 26.94 -7.13 -5.72
N ARG A 18 26.53 -6.04 -6.41
CA ARG A 18 25.36 -6.07 -7.29
C ARG A 18 25.59 -7.00 -8.49
N ALA A 19 26.75 -6.97 -9.12
CA ALA A 19 27.06 -7.81 -10.26
C ALA A 19 27.05 -9.32 -9.87
N ALA A 20 27.72 -9.66 -8.75
CA ALA A 20 27.71 -11.02 -8.24
C ALA A 20 26.30 -11.50 -7.84
N TYR A 21 25.51 -10.62 -7.23
CA TYR A 21 24.12 -10.95 -6.85
C TYR A 21 23.23 -11.20 -8.06
N GLN A 22 23.29 -10.36 -9.09
CA GLN A 22 22.49 -10.51 -10.30
C GLN A 22 22.87 -11.75 -11.08
N GLN A 23 24.18 -12.08 -11.18
CA GLN A 23 24.62 -13.32 -11.81
C GLN A 23 24.12 -14.55 -11.06
N ALA A 24 24.25 -14.58 -9.73
CA ALA A 24 23.75 -15.68 -8.90
C ALA A 24 22.22 -15.83 -8.98
N LEU A 25 21.50 -14.71 -9.02
CA LEU A 25 20.04 -14.70 -9.18
C LEU A 25 19.63 -15.28 -10.54
N GLN A 26 20.27 -14.81 -11.62
CA GLN A 26 19.97 -15.28 -12.98
C GLN A 26 20.24 -16.77 -13.12
N GLU A 27 21.42 -17.26 -12.68
CA GLU A 27 21.78 -18.67 -12.77
C GLU A 27 20.82 -19.57 -11.97
N ALA A 28 20.46 -19.16 -10.75
CA ALA A 28 19.53 -19.92 -9.92
C ALA A 28 18.09 -19.88 -10.46
N PHE A 29 17.69 -18.79 -11.11
CA PHE A 29 16.39 -18.68 -11.78
C PHE A 29 16.34 -19.54 -13.05
N ASP A 30 17.37 -19.51 -13.90
CA ASP A 30 17.47 -20.31 -15.12
C ASP A 30 17.54 -21.80 -14.82
N ALA A 31 18.06 -22.17 -13.64
CA ALA A 31 18.08 -23.54 -13.14
C ALA A 31 16.73 -23.99 -12.54
N ASP A 32 15.70 -23.12 -12.57
CA ASP A 32 14.36 -23.38 -12.03
C ASP A 32 14.37 -23.86 -10.56
N CYS A 33 15.20 -23.22 -9.73
CA CYS A 33 15.31 -23.57 -8.31
C CYS A 33 14.01 -23.26 -7.58
N THR A 34 13.33 -24.31 -7.12
CA THR A 34 12.08 -24.21 -6.36
C THR A 34 12.23 -24.41 -4.86
N THR A 35 13.42 -24.87 -4.44
CA THR A 35 13.75 -25.11 -3.04
C THR A 35 14.96 -24.31 -2.57
N LEU A 36 15.04 -24.06 -1.27
CA LEU A 36 16.18 -23.39 -0.64
C LEU A 36 17.49 -24.19 -0.81
N GLY A 37 17.42 -25.52 -0.88
CA GLY A 37 18.58 -26.42 -1.08
C GLY A 37 19.19 -26.22 -2.46
N GLU A 38 18.39 -26.32 -3.51
CA GLU A 38 18.80 -26.10 -4.90
C GLU A 38 19.43 -24.72 -5.10
N ALA A 39 18.78 -23.68 -4.58
CA ALA A 39 19.30 -22.32 -4.64
C ALA A 39 20.62 -22.18 -3.86
N ASN A 40 20.83 -22.94 -2.76
CA ASN A 40 22.06 -22.91 -2.00
C ASN A 40 23.25 -23.44 -2.79
N ASP A 41 23.06 -24.49 -3.58
CA ASP A 41 24.15 -25.12 -4.34
C ASP A 41 24.72 -24.19 -5.40
N ILE A 42 23.90 -23.31 -5.96
CA ILE A 42 24.32 -22.29 -6.92
C ILE A 42 24.86 -21.04 -6.19
N VAL A 43 24.05 -20.43 -5.32
CA VAL A 43 24.38 -19.15 -4.66
C VAL A 43 25.62 -19.28 -3.76
N GLY A 44 25.92 -20.47 -3.27
CA GLY A 44 27.07 -20.76 -2.40
C GLY A 44 28.43 -20.36 -3.00
N ASP A 45 28.60 -20.46 -4.30
CA ASP A 45 29.88 -20.25 -4.99
C ASP A 45 30.19 -18.77 -5.29
N TYR A 46 29.19 -17.91 -5.17
CA TYR A 46 29.35 -16.47 -5.46
C TYR A 46 30.00 -15.70 -4.34
N GLN A 47 30.78 -14.66 -4.67
CA GLN A 47 31.41 -13.75 -3.72
C GLN A 47 30.41 -12.73 -3.16
N LEU A 48 29.53 -13.23 -2.32
CA LEU A 48 28.51 -12.44 -1.61
C LEU A 48 28.65 -12.64 -0.11
N SER A 49 28.23 -11.63 0.68
CA SER A 49 28.15 -11.80 2.12
C SER A 49 27.18 -12.92 2.49
N SER A 50 27.36 -13.57 3.63
CA SER A 50 26.42 -14.59 4.11
C SER A 50 25.00 -14.08 4.21
N TYR A 51 24.81 -12.83 4.55
CA TYR A 51 23.50 -12.16 4.64
C TYR A 51 22.84 -12.00 3.26
N ALA A 52 23.61 -11.65 2.22
CA ALA A 52 23.09 -11.57 0.85
C ALA A 52 22.80 -12.96 0.30
N LYS A 53 23.68 -13.94 0.54
CA LYS A 53 23.44 -15.33 0.15
C LYS A 53 22.17 -15.90 0.77
N ASN A 54 21.97 -15.68 2.08
CA ASN A 54 20.80 -16.18 2.78
C ASN A 54 19.49 -15.51 2.32
N ALA A 55 19.53 -14.21 2.01
CA ALA A 55 18.38 -13.54 1.44
C ALA A 55 18.06 -14.06 0.03
N LEU A 56 19.07 -14.23 -0.82
CA LEU A 56 18.90 -14.69 -2.19
C LEU A 56 18.34 -16.13 -2.26
N LYS A 57 18.86 -17.04 -1.44
CA LYS A 57 18.35 -18.43 -1.36
C LYS A 57 16.88 -18.53 -1.00
N ARG A 58 16.36 -17.60 -0.20
CA ARG A 58 14.94 -17.53 0.16
C ARG A 58 14.12 -16.87 -0.94
N TYR A 59 14.72 -15.95 -1.68
CA TYR A 59 14.02 -15.15 -2.68
C TYR A 59 13.81 -15.90 -4.00
N VAL A 60 14.80 -16.66 -4.49
CA VAL A 60 14.71 -17.38 -5.77
C VAL A 60 13.49 -18.30 -5.83
N PRO A 61 13.26 -19.20 -4.87
CA PRO A 61 12.08 -20.07 -4.90
C PRO A 61 10.76 -19.29 -4.91
N GLN A 62 10.69 -18.13 -4.25
CA GLN A 62 9.50 -17.29 -4.23
C GLN A 62 9.20 -16.68 -5.60
N LEU A 63 10.21 -16.37 -6.42
CA LEU A 63 10.01 -15.83 -7.76
C LEU A 63 9.22 -16.78 -8.64
N THR A 64 9.56 -18.05 -8.64
CA THR A 64 8.92 -19.06 -9.48
C THR A 64 7.62 -19.59 -8.87
N THR A 65 7.61 -19.92 -7.57
CA THR A 65 6.49 -20.58 -6.93
C THR A 65 5.39 -19.64 -6.47
N THR A 66 5.75 -18.52 -5.81
CA THR A 66 4.77 -17.58 -5.22
C THR A 66 4.35 -16.49 -6.20
N TYR A 67 5.31 -15.95 -6.94
CA TYR A 67 5.03 -14.85 -7.87
C TYR A 67 4.79 -15.29 -9.31
N GLY A 68 5.09 -16.56 -9.65
CA GLY A 68 4.92 -17.11 -11.00
C GLY A 68 5.72 -16.37 -12.05
N ALA A 69 6.92 -15.86 -11.71
CA ALA A 69 7.74 -15.10 -12.63
C ALA A 69 8.24 -16.01 -13.77
N ASN A 70 8.04 -15.56 -15.01
CA ASN A 70 8.56 -16.24 -16.21
C ASN A 70 9.85 -15.57 -16.73
N GLU A 71 10.10 -14.33 -16.34
CA GLU A 71 11.25 -13.53 -16.73
C GLU A 71 11.74 -12.71 -15.54
N LEU A 72 13.05 -12.50 -15.44
CA LEU A 72 13.64 -11.61 -14.46
C LEU A 72 13.73 -10.19 -15.01
N SER A 73 13.44 -9.22 -14.14
CA SER A 73 13.78 -7.81 -14.41
C SER A 73 15.29 -7.62 -14.34
N ASP A 74 15.85 -6.75 -15.20
CA ASP A 74 17.28 -6.45 -15.21
C ASP A 74 17.79 -5.70 -13.96
N ASP A 75 16.89 -5.22 -13.10
CA ASP A 75 17.23 -4.35 -11.97
C ASP A 75 16.72 -4.84 -10.61
N HIS A 76 17.01 -6.11 -10.28
CA HIS A 76 16.73 -6.60 -8.94
C HIS A 76 17.64 -5.95 -7.88
N PRO A 77 17.10 -5.47 -6.75
CA PRO A 77 17.91 -4.97 -5.64
C PRO A 77 18.69 -6.10 -4.98
N VAL A 78 19.89 -5.79 -4.50
CA VAL A 78 20.64 -6.72 -3.62
C VAL A 78 19.95 -6.78 -2.27
N ARG A 79 19.47 -7.94 -1.88
CA ARG A 79 18.77 -8.18 -0.60
C ARG A 79 19.74 -8.68 0.47
N PHE A 80 19.49 -8.27 1.70
CA PHE A 80 20.24 -8.70 2.89
C PHE A 80 19.26 -9.10 3.99
N THR A 81 19.53 -10.18 4.69
CA THR A 81 18.75 -10.54 5.88
C THR A 81 18.90 -9.49 6.97
N ASN A 82 17.92 -9.41 7.87
CA ASN A 82 17.87 -8.44 8.98
C ASN A 82 19.15 -8.38 9.82
N GLU A 83 19.78 -9.52 10.11
CA GLU A 83 20.99 -9.61 10.92
C GLU A 83 22.20 -8.86 10.33
N GLY A 84 22.23 -8.75 8.99
CA GLY A 84 23.28 -8.06 8.25
C GLY A 84 23.17 -6.55 8.24
N VAL A 85 21.97 -6.02 8.47
CA VAL A 85 21.67 -4.60 8.36
C VAL A 85 21.67 -3.93 9.72
N LYS A 86 22.33 -2.79 9.83
CA LYS A 86 22.26 -1.94 11.03
C LYS A 86 22.12 -0.49 10.63
N ILE A 87 21.36 0.22 11.43
CA ILE A 87 21.17 1.67 11.35
C ILE A 87 21.89 2.29 12.55
N ASP A 88 22.51 3.43 12.33
CA ASP A 88 23.15 4.21 13.39
C ASP A 88 22.75 5.68 13.25
N HIS A 89 22.45 6.33 14.36
CA HIS A 89 22.09 7.73 14.43
C HIS A 89 23.14 8.51 15.21
N LYS A 90 23.74 9.53 14.57
CA LYS A 90 24.79 10.37 15.09
C LYS A 90 24.40 11.84 14.98
N PRO A 91 23.61 12.35 15.93
CA PRO A 91 23.06 13.70 15.86
C PRO A 91 24.13 14.79 15.89
N GLU A 92 25.36 14.46 16.30
CA GLU A 92 26.51 15.38 16.29
C GLU A 92 27.10 15.61 14.88
N ASN A 93 26.74 14.79 13.89
CA ASN A 93 27.24 14.88 12.53
C ASN A 93 26.32 15.72 11.64
N THR A 94 26.88 16.34 10.60
CA THR A 94 26.09 17.06 9.57
C THR A 94 25.08 16.14 8.86
N ILE A 95 25.45 14.87 8.68
CA ILE A 95 24.56 13.81 8.24
C ILE A 95 24.42 12.84 9.39
N GLU A 96 23.24 12.77 9.97
CA GLU A 96 22.99 12.10 11.24
C GLU A 96 22.79 10.58 11.08
N TRP A 97 22.29 10.14 9.92
CA TRP A 97 21.90 8.75 9.72
C TRP A 97 22.92 7.97 8.92
N TYR A 98 23.21 6.76 9.36
CA TYR A 98 24.17 5.85 8.74
C TYR A 98 23.56 4.47 8.59
N VAL A 99 23.87 3.82 7.45
CA VAL A 99 23.50 2.43 7.18
C VAL A 99 24.74 1.59 7.08
N LYS A 100 24.76 0.45 7.75
CA LYS A 100 25.77 -0.59 7.64
C LYS A 100 25.35 -1.59 6.58
N ILE A 101 26.12 -1.69 5.50
CA ILE A 101 25.87 -2.60 4.36
C ILE A 101 26.91 -3.72 4.39
N PRO A 102 26.50 -5.01 4.45
CA PRO A 102 27.42 -6.14 4.49
C PRO A 102 28.18 -6.33 3.17
N HIS A 103 29.44 -6.75 3.25
CA HIS A 103 30.27 -7.12 2.12
C HIS A 103 30.88 -8.52 2.31
N HIS A 104 31.31 -9.18 1.21
CA HIS A 104 31.77 -10.56 1.23
C HIS A 104 33.14 -10.77 1.93
N GLU A 105 33.95 -9.75 2.05
CA GLU A 105 35.24 -9.80 2.71
C GLU A 105 35.17 -9.61 4.24
N ASP A 106 34.05 -10.03 4.85
CA ASP A 106 33.78 -9.98 6.30
C ASP A 106 33.87 -8.59 6.94
N TYR A 107 33.79 -7.53 6.12
CA TYR A 107 33.71 -6.17 6.63
C TYR A 107 32.44 -5.49 6.18
N HIS A 108 32.08 -4.44 6.89
CA HIS A 108 30.85 -3.71 6.68
C HIS A 108 31.13 -2.29 6.21
N LEU A 109 30.36 -1.85 5.22
CA LEU A 109 30.47 -0.51 4.67
C LEU A 109 29.46 0.41 5.38
N TRP A 110 29.93 1.30 6.23
CA TRP A 110 29.09 2.36 6.81
C TRP A 110 28.93 3.50 5.81
N VAL A 111 27.69 3.87 5.50
CA VAL A 111 27.37 4.88 4.50
C VAL A 111 26.38 5.88 5.08
N PRO A 112 26.64 7.19 4.94
CA PRO A 112 25.65 8.20 5.29
C PRO A 112 24.41 8.05 4.44
N ALA A 113 23.24 8.22 5.06
CA ALA A 113 21.93 8.11 4.41
C ALA A 113 21.08 9.35 4.72
N GLN A 114 20.24 9.71 3.79
CA GLN A 114 19.32 10.84 3.94
C GLN A 114 17.87 10.33 3.90
N PRO A 115 17.28 10.05 5.06
CA PRO A 115 15.86 9.73 5.16
C PRO A 115 15.00 11.00 5.02
N ASN A 116 13.79 10.84 4.50
CA ASN A 116 12.75 11.85 4.58
C ASN A 116 12.12 11.90 6.00
N PRO A 117 11.27 12.87 6.33
CA PRO A 117 10.67 12.96 7.67
C PRO A 117 9.92 11.69 8.09
N GLU A 118 9.08 11.11 7.24
CA GLU A 118 8.33 9.87 7.54
C GLU A 118 9.27 8.68 7.80
N GLN A 119 10.36 8.58 7.03
CA GLN A 119 11.36 7.52 7.23
C GLN A 119 12.12 7.69 8.55
N ARG A 120 12.27 8.91 9.07
CA ARG A 120 12.96 9.15 10.35
C ARG A 120 12.21 8.52 11.51
N ASP A 121 10.91 8.69 11.58
CA ASP A 121 10.06 8.09 12.64
C ASP A 121 10.23 6.57 12.69
N TRP A 122 10.28 5.92 11.53
CA TRP A 122 10.53 4.49 11.45
C TRP A 122 11.95 4.10 11.87
N LEU A 123 12.95 4.89 11.50
CA LEU A 123 14.34 4.63 11.91
C LEU A 123 14.54 4.83 13.40
N GLU A 124 13.89 5.82 13.99
CA GLU A 124 13.88 6.05 15.43
C GLU A 124 13.23 4.88 16.17
N ALA A 125 12.09 4.39 15.67
CA ALA A 125 11.43 3.20 16.21
C ALA A 125 12.33 1.95 16.11
N VAL A 126 13.07 1.76 15.01
CA VAL A 126 14.05 0.67 14.88
C VAL A 126 15.17 0.79 15.92
N ILE A 127 15.71 1.99 16.17
CA ILE A 127 16.77 2.22 17.16
C ILE A 127 16.24 2.01 18.58
N ALA A 128 15.02 2.47 18.86
CA ALA A 128 14.36 2.28 20.15
C ALA A 128 14.01 0.80 20.44
N GLY A 129 13.93 -0.02 19.40
CA GLY A 129 13.50 -1.43 19.51
C GLY A 129 11.99 -1.63 19.39
N ASP A 130 11.24 -0.57 19.06
CA ASP A 130 9.79 -0.57 18.84
C ASP A 130 9.41 -1.07 17.44
N ALA A 131 10.39 -1.17 16.53
CA ALA A 131 10.22 -1.75 15.21
C ALA A 131 11.31 -2.79 14.93
N ALA A 132 10.92 -3.92 14.34
CA ALA A 132 11.81 -4.98 13.92
C ALA A 132 12.27 -4.80 12.47
N VAL A 133 13.58 -5.00 12.21
CA VAL A 133 14.13 -5.01 10.85
C VAL A 133 13.88 -6.37 10.22
N GLY A 134 13.19 -6.40 9.07
CA GLY A 134 12.94 -7.61 8.30
C GLY A 134 13.99 -7.86 7.22
N GLU A 135 14.30 -6.89 6.41
CA GLU A 135 15.22 -7.01 5.26
C GLU A 135 15.82 -5.63 4.91
N GLY A 136 17.02 -5.64 4.37
CA GLY A 136 17.61 -4.47 3.73
C GLY A 136 17.85 -4.71 2.24
N ARG A 137 17.68 -3.67 1.40
CA ARG A 137 17.89 -3.75 -0.04
C ARG A 137 18.76 -2.61 -0.56
N LEU A 138 19.82 -2.96 -1.28
CA LEU A 138 20.66 -2.00 -1.96
C LEU A 138 20.27 -1.93 -3.45
N LEU A 139 19.95 -0.74 -3.92
CA LEU A 139 19.54 -0.51 -5.31
C LEU A 139 20.19 0.74 -5.89
N LYS A 140 20.23 0.82 -7.22
CA LYS A 140 20.75 1.95 -7.94
C LYS A 140 19.72 2.45 -8.94
N ARG A 141 19.29 3.71 -8.82
CA ARG A 141 18.38 4.38 -9.75
C ARG A 141 19.06 5.61 -10.32
N GLU A 142 19.06 5.79 -11.63
CA GLU A 142 19.64 6.96 -12.34
C GLU A 142 21.04 7.35 -11.85
N GLY A 143 21.88 6.35 -11.62
CA GLY A 143 23.27 6.58 -11.15
C GLY A 143 23.43 6.79 -9.65
N THR A 144 22.35 7.00 -8.89
CA THR A 144 22.32 7.21 -7.46
C THR A 144 22.05 5.91 -6.72
N TRP A 145 22.76 5.70 -5.59
CA TRP A 145 22.54 4.54 -4.72
C TRP A 145 21.50 4.85 -3.65
N TYR A 146 20.63 3.88 -3.42
CA TYR A 146 19.60 3.91 -2.39
C TYR A 146 19.69 2.67 -1.52
N PHE A 147 19.24 2.81 -0.30
CA PHE A 147 19.02 1.69 0.60
C PHE A 147 17.57 1.70 1.08
N GLN A 148 16.86 0.61 0.82
CA GLN A 148 15.54 0.35 1.37
C GLN A 148 15.70 -0.49 2.62
N LEU A 149 15.02 -0.08 3.68
CA LEU A 149 14.87 -0.86 4.90
C LEU A 149 13.42 -1.33 4.96
N ILE A 150 13.21 -2.61 5.13
CA ILE A 150 11.91 -3.17 5.46
C ILE A 150 11.88 -3.33 6.96
N ALA A 151 10.98 -2.62 7.60
CA ALA A 151 10.78 -2.69 9.04
C ALA A 151 9.30 -2.97 9.34
N THR A 152 9.04 -3.64 10.44
CA THR A 152 7.71 -3.97 10.92
C THR A 152 7.58 -3.51 12.36
N ARG A 153 6.48 -2.88 12.72
CA ARG A 153 6.13 -2.56 14.10
C ARG A 153 4.68 -2.96 14.36
N ASP A 154 4.41 -3.37 15.57
CA ASP A 154 3.06 -3.61 16.03
C ASP A 154 2.45 -2.26 16.43
N ILE A 155 1.35 -1.89 15.80
CA ILE A 155 0.62 -0.68 16.13
C ILE A 155 -0.69 -1.14 16.75
N PRO A 156 -0.92 -0.87 18.06
CA PRO A 156 -2.20 -1.19 18.65
C PRO A 156 -3.28 -0.37 17.93
N LEU A 157 -4.21 -1.08 17.32
CA LEU A 157 -5.44 -0.44 16.89
C LEU A 157 -6.16 0.05 18.15
N ASN A 158 -6.85 1.16 18.04
CA ASN A 158 -7.73 1.64 19.11
C ASN A 158 -8.98 0.72 19.21
N SER A 159 -8.73 -0.61 19.41
CA SER A 159 -9.72 -1.67 19.42
C SER A 159 -10.51 -1.72 20.73
N GLU A 160 -10.02 -1.02 21.76
CA GLU A 160 -10.71 -0.95 23.08
C GLU A 160 -12.01 -0.12 23.03
N VAL A 161 -12.18 0.72 22.01
CA VAL A 161 -13.41 1.50 21.82
C VAL A 161 -14.47 0.62 21.15
N PRO A 162 -15.64 0.42 21.80
CA PRO A 162 -16.74 -0.32 21.20
C PRO A 162 -17.19 0.26 19.87
N THR A 163 -17.73 -0.58 18.99
CA THR A 163 -18.17 -0.16 17.63
C THR A 163 -19.19 0.97 17.68
N GLU A 164 -20.11 0.94 18.65
CA GLU A 164 -21.15 1.93 18.86
C GLU A 164 -20.66 3.28 19.38
N GLU A 165 -19.43 3.33 19.93
CA GLU A 165 -18.81 4.55 20.44
C GLU A 165 -17.87 5.19 19.42
N ARG A 166 -17.71 4.58 18.23
CA ARG A 166 -16.88 5.10 17.16
C ARG A 166 -17.62 6.11 16.30
N THR A 167 -16.88 7.10 15.84
CA THR A 167 -17.36 8.05 14.83
C THR A 167 -17.01 7.54 13.43
N PRO A 168 -17.98 7.02 12.67
CA PRO A 168 -17.72 6.53 11.32
C PRO A 168 -17.52 7.70 10.36
N ILE A 169 -16.42 7.66 9.63
CA ILE A 169 -16.07 8.58 8.55
C ILE A 169 -16.22 7.84 7.24
N GLY A 170 -17.26 8.14 6.48
CA GLY A 170 -17.47 7.53 5.16
C GLY A 170 -16.49 8.08 4.14
N VAL A 171 -15.90 7.20 3.36
CA VAL A 171 -14.91 7.51 2.33
C VAL A 171 -15.46 7.05 0.98
N ASP A 172 -15.94 8.00 0.17
CA ASP A 172 -16.35 7.76 -1.22
C ASP A 172 -15.16 8.01 -2.15
N ILE A 173 -14.76 6.98 -2.91
CA ILE A 173 -13.69 7.06 -3.91
C ILE A 173 -14.32 7.15 -5.29
N GLY A 174 -14.14 8.29 -5.95
CA GLY A 174 -14.86 8.60 -7.18
C GLY A 174 -14.00 9.21 -8.30
N GLU A 175 -14.66 9.48 -9.44
CA GLU A 175 -14.02 10.15 -10.58
C GLU A 175 -14.16 11.68 -10.54
N ALA A 176 -15.25 12.18 -9.99
CA ALA A 176 -15.49 13.62 -9.90
C ALA A 176 -14.63 14.25 -8.82
N SER A 177 -14.78 13.78 -7.61
CA SER A 177 -13.83 13.96 -6.53
C SER A 177 -13.02 12.68 -6.40
N LEU A 178 -11.69 12.79 -6.31
CA LEU A 178 -10.82 11.62 -6.19
C LEU A 178 -11.16 10.82 -4.93
N VAL A 179 -11.38 11.55 -3.84
CA VAL A 179 -11.91 11.05 -2.58
C VAL A 179 -12.87 12.11 -2.02
N THR A 180 -13.89 11.68 -1.31
CA THR A 180 -14.76 12.53 -0.49
C THR A 180 -14.88 11.89 0.88
N VAL A 181 -14.67 12.66 1.94
CA VAL A 181 -14.87 12.21 3.32
C VAL A 181 -15.92 13.05 4.01
N CYS A 182 -16.74 12.41 4.84
CA CYS A 182 -17.71 13.09 5.67
C CYS A 182 -18.06 12.20 6.88
N HIS A 183 -18.39 12.83 8.00
CA HIS A 183 -18.97 12.16 9.16
C HIS A 183 -20.18 12.93 9.68
N ARG A 184 -20.89 12.37 10.66
CA ARG A 184 -21.98 13.08 11.36
C ARG A 184 -21.50 13.55 12.72
N ASP A 185 -21.99 14.71 13.14
CA ASP A 185 -21.81 15.20 14.50
C ASP A 185 -22.72 14.46 15.51
N GLU A 186 -22.63 14.81 16.78
CA GLU A 186 -23.44 14.24 17.88
C GLU A 186 -24.95 14.39 17.69
N HIS A 187 -25.39 15.32 16.82
CA HIS A 187 -26.78 15.56 16.47
C HIS A 187 -27.21 14.84 15.18
N GLY A 188 -26.32 14.10 14.56
CA GLY A 188 -26.55 13.41 13.29
C GLY A 188 -26.45 14.29 12.05
N ALA A 189 -25.98 15.54 12.18
CA ALA A 189 -25.81 16.43 11.05
C ALA A 189 -24.48 16.17 10.33
N PRO A 190 -24.47 16.23 8.96
CA PRO A 190 -23.24 16.16 8.19
C PRO A 190 -22.24 17.24 8.59
N THR A 191 -21.01 16.87 8.89
CA THR A 191 -20.00 17.76 9.43
C THR A 191 -18.70 17.67 8.64
N ASN A 192 -18.09 18.84 8.40
CA ASN A 192 -16.78 19.02 7.79
C ASN A 192 -16.52 18.13 6.54
N PRO A 193 -17.38 18.14 5.52
CA PRO A 193 -17.11 17.36 4.32
C PRO A 193 -15.87 17.90 3.58
N GLU A 194 -14.94 17.02 3.24
CA GLU A 194 -13.80 17.36 2.39
C GLU A 194 -13.85 16.59 1.07
N LEU A 195 -13.51 17.28 -0.02
CA LEU A 195 -13.61 16.79 -1.38
C LEU A 195 -12.34 17.12 -2.16
N TRP A 196 -11.60 16.12 -2.62
CA TRP A 196 -10.42 16.29 -3.48
C TRP A 196 -10.81 16.30 -4.97
N THR A 197 -11.52 17.37 -5.34
CA THR A 197 -12.07 17.55 -6.70
C THR A 197 -11.03 18.01 -7.72
N ASP A 198 -10.11 18.89 -7.32
CA ASP A 198 -9.08 19.42 -8.22
C ASP A 198 -7.98 18.38 -8.48
N GLU A 199 -7.66 17.56 -7.50
CA GLU A 199 -6.81 16.38 -7.61
C GLU A 199 -7.43 15.38 -8.57
N GLY A 200 -8.72 15.09 -8.45
CA GLY A 200 -9.47 14.25 -9.37
C GLY A 200 -9.42 14.77 -10.81
N LYS A 201 -9.60 16.08 -11.03
CA LYS A 201 -9.45 16.71 -12.36
C LYS A 201 -8.02 16.57 -12.89
N THR A 202 -7.02 16.72 -12.02
CA THR A 202 -5.62 16.62 -12.40
C THR A 202 -5.25 15.19 -12.79
N VAL A 203 -5.63 14.20 -12.00
CA VAL A 203 -5.42 12.77 -12.30
C VAL A 203 -6.09 12.40 -13.64
N ARG A 204 -7.36 12.78 -13.86
CA ARG A 204 -8.04 12.55 -15.15
C ARG A 204 -7.30 13.18 -16.34
N ARG A 205 -6.78 14.41 -16.19
CA ARG A 205 -5.99 15.11 -17.23
C ARG A 205 -4.69 14.37 -17.52
N LEU A 206 -3.94 13.94 -16.51
CA LEU A 206 -2.70 13.19 -16.65
C LEU A 206 -2.94 11.84 -17.34
N ARG A 207 -3.96 11.10 -16.92
CA ARG A 207 -4.39 9.85 -17.55
C ARG A 207 -4.76 10.04 -19.03
N LYS A 208 -5.57 11.04 -19.34
CA LYS A 208 -5.93 11.35 -20.74
C LYS A 208 -4.68 11.68 -21.58
N ARG A 209 -3.73 12.41 -21.01
CA ARG A 209 -2.44 12.72 -21.65
C ARG A 209 -1.64 11.45 -21.90
N TYR A 210 -1.55 10.56 -20.90
CA TYR A 210 -0.89 9.26 -21.01
C TYR A 210 -1.44 8.46 -22.19
N PHE A 211 -2.74 8.19 -22.24
CA PHE A 211 -3.35 7.39 -23.31
C PHE A 211 -3.18 8.00 -24.69
N THR A 212 -3.36 9.31 -24.78
CA THR A 212 -3.22 10.01 -26.07
C THR A 212 -1.79 9.93 -26.59
N THR A 213 -0.80 10.06 -25.71
CA THR A 213 0.61 10.03 -26.08
C THR A 213 1.09 8.61 -26.34
N MET A 214 0.74 7.65 -25.49
CA MET A 214 1.09 6.24 -25.67
C MET A 214 0.59 5.68 -26.99
N ARG A 215 -0.66 5.96 -27.37
CA ARG A 215 -1.20 5.58 -28.69
C ARG A 215 -0.37 6.14 -29.86
N ARG A 216 0.13 7.37 -29.73
CA ARG A 216 1.00 8.00 -30.77
C ARG A 216 2.40 7.40 -30.79
N LEU A 217 2.97 7.07 -29.63
CA LEU A 217 4.30 6.48 -29.53
C LEU A 217 4.31 5.03 -30.03
N GLN A 218 3.29 4.25 -29.69
CA GLN A 218 3.10 2.90 -30.19
C GLN A 218 2.99 2.87 -31.73
N SER A 219 2.25 3.82 -32.32
CA SER A 219 2.15 3.91 -33.79
C SER A 219 3.46 4.31 -34.48
N ARG A 220 4.48 4.73 -33.73
CA ARG A 220 5.81 5.12 -34.21
C ARG A 220 6.92 4.17 -33.79
N GLU A 221 6.58 3.06 -33.14
CA GLU A 221 7.53 2.06 -32.64
C GLU A 221 8.61 2.65 -31.70
N SER A 222 8.22 3.67 -30.90
CA SER A 222 9.13 4.42 -30.03
C SER A 222 9.03 3.93 -28.58
N GLU A 223 9.31 2.65 -28.33
CA GLU A 223 9.13 1.97 -27.04
C GLU A 223 9.86 2.67 -25.88
N ARG A 224 11.17 2.93 -26.03
CA ARG A 224 11.96 3.57 -24.97
C ARG A 224 11.45 4.94 -24.53
N ILE A 225 10.93 5.74 -25.49
CA ILE A 225 10.33 7.05 -25.16
C ILE A 225 8.96 6.83 -24.49
N ALA A 226 8.23 5.80 -24.88
CA ALA A 226 6.96 5.44 -24.30
C ALA A 226 7.12 5.07 -22.83
N ASP A 227 8.08 4.23 -22.49
CA ASP A 227 8.36 3.78 -21.11
C ASP A 227 8.73 4.97 -20.22
N THR A 228 9.74 5.75 -20.60
CA THR A 228 10.17 6.94 -19.82
C THR A 228 9.02 7.93 -19.60
N PHE A 229 8.22 8.19 -20.64
CA PHE A 229 7.08 9.10 -20.53
C PHE A 229 5.97 8.51 -19.65
N GLY A 230 5.77 7.20 -19.74
CA GLY A 230 4.82 6.48 -18.90
C GLY A 230 5.18 6.61 -17.42
N ASP A 231 6.41 6.28 -17.08
CA ASP A 231 6.94 6.30 -15.71
C ASP A 231 6.82 7.70 -15.07
N GLU A 232 7.18 8.75 -15.83
CA GLU A 232 7.05 10.14 -15.33
C GLU A 232 5.60 10.53 -14.99
N LEU A 233 4.65 10.16 -15.85
CA LEU A 233 3.24 10.50 -15.61
C LEU A 233 2.63 9.68 -14.47
N TRP A 234 2.99 8.41 -14.39
CA TRP A 234 2.53 7.56 -13.29
C TRP A 234 3.12 8.00 -11.96
N ALA A 235 4.39 8.41 -11.91
CA ALA A 235 4.99 8.98 -10.70
C ALA A 235 4.25 10.25 -10.23
N GLN A 236 3.84 11.14 -11.17
CA GLN A 236 3.03 12.31 -10.82
C GLN A 236 1.65 11.95 -10.27
N ILE A 237 1.00 10.94 -10.86
CA ILE A 237 -0.30 10.46 -10.36
C ILE A 237 -0.13 9.87 -8.96
N ASP A 238 0.89 9.04 -8.75
CA ASP A 238 1.19 8.42 -7.48
C ASP A 238 1.44 9.44 -6.37
N ASP A 239 2.17 10.51 -6.66
CA ASP A 239 2.41 11.60 -5.71
C ASP A 239 1.10 12.28 -5.27
N ILE A 240 0.18 12.50 -6.22
CA ILE A 240 -1.16 13.03 -5.92
C ILE A 240 -1.94 12.05 -5.03
N LEU A 241 -1.96 10.74 -5.38
CA LEU A 241 -2.66 9.74 -4.58
C LEU A 241 -2.10 9.66 -3.16
N HIS A 242 -0.77 9.68 -3.02
CA HIS A 242 -0.11 9.69 -1.71
C HIS A 242 -0.43 10.93 -0.89
N THR A 243 -0.54 12.09 -1.52
CA THR A 243 -0.91 13.35 -0.85
C THR A 243 -2.35 13.27 -0.34
N VAL A 244 -3.29 12.93 -1.22
CA VAL A 244 -4.72 12.84 -0.85
C VAL A 244 -4.95 11.81 0.25
N THR A 245 -4.36 10.62 0.13
CA THR A 245 -4.56 9.56 1.15
C THR A 245 -3.93 9.91 2.50
N ARG A 246 -2.87 10.72 2.54
CA ARG A 246 -2.35 11.28 3.79
C ARG A 246 -3.35 12.27 4.40
N GLU A 247 -3.88 13.20 3.61
CA GLU A 247 -4.85 14.20 4.07
C GLU A 247 -6.14 13.55 4.56
N VAL A 248 -6.60 12.46 3.93
CA VAL A 248 -7.73 11.64 4.43
C VAL A 248 -7.47 11.09 5.83
N VAL A 249 -6.27 10.59 6.07
CA VAL A 249 -5.90 10.05 7.39
C VAL A 249 -5.73 11.18 8.42
N GLU A 250 -5.12 12.31 8.03
CA GLU A 250 -5.03 13.51 8.87
C GLU A 250 -6.43 14.05 9.23
N TYR A 251 -7.38 14.03 8.31
CA TYR A 251 -8.78 14.32 8.61
C TYR A 251 -9.33 13.38 9.69
N ALA A 252 -9.11 12.07 9.54
CA ALA A 252 -9.59 11.10 10.53
C ALA A 252 -8.94 11.31 11.91
N GLU A 253 -7.66 11.67 11.99
CA GLU A 253 -6.99 12.01 13.25
C GLU A 253 -7.63 13.22 13.97
N SER A 254 -8.30 14.11 13.24
CA SER A 254 -8.99 15.28 13.81
C SER A 254 -10.34 14.95 14.44
N VAL A 255 -10.85 13.73 14.22
CA VAL A 255 -12.16 13.27 14.71
C VAL A 255 -11.96 12.40 15.95
N GLU A 256 -12.83 12.53 16.95
CA GLU A 256 -12.78 11.73 18.16
C GLU A 256 -13.22 10.30 17.88
N THR A 257 -12.45 9.32 18.36
CA THR A 257 -12.70 7.86 18.17
C THR A 257 -13.03 7.45 16.72
N PRO A 258 -12.21 7.83 15.72
CA PRO A 258 -12.56 7.64 14.33
C PRO A 258 -12.55 6.17 13.91
N VAL A 259 -13.36 5.84 12.91
CA VAL A 259 -13.22 4.65 12.06
C VAL A 259 -13.43 5.09 10.62
N LEU A 260 -12.49 4.78 9.73
CA LEU A 260 -12.63 5.01 8.30
C LEU A 260 -13.45 3.87 7.68
N VAL A 261 -14.53 4.22 7.00
CA VAL A 261 -15.45 3.27 6.37
C VAL A 261 -15.32 3.40 4.86
N LEU A 262 -14.90 2.32 4.19
CA LEU A 262 -14.75 2.25 2.74
C LEU A 262 -15.73 1.26 2.12
N GLU A 263 -15.96 1.37 0.82
CA GLU A 263 -16.69 0.35 0.07
C GLU A 263 -15.84 -0.90 -0.15
N ASP A 264 -16.46 -2.08 -0.09
CA ASP A 264 -15.79 -3.34 -0.44
C ASP A 264 -15.62 -3.43 -1.96
N LEU A 265 -14.38 -3.33 -2.42
CA LEU A 265 -14.01 -3.36 -3.83
C LEU A 265 -14.01 -4.78 -4.44
N THR A 266 -14.20 -5.83 -3.65
CA THR A 266 -14.14 -7.24 -4.12
C THR A 266 -15.16 -7.50 -5.25
N TYR A 267 -16.32 -6.89 -5.17
CA TYR A 267 -17.40 -7.04 -6.15
C TYR A 267 -17.28 -6.14 -7.39
N ILE A 268 -16.45 -5.10 -7.36
CA ILE A 268 -16.27 -4.19 -8.51
C ILE A 268 -15.56 -4.92 -9.66
N GLN A 269 -14.73 -5.90 -9.38
CA GLN A 269 -14.04 -6.72 -10.38
C GLN A 269 -14.99 -7.69 -11.08
N GLU A 270 -16.05 -8.15 -10.43
CA GLU A 270 -17.00 -9.14 -10.95
C GLU A 270 -18.17 -8.51 -11.75
N SER A 271 -18.55 -7.26 -11.44
CA SER A 271 -19.77 -6.63 -11.99
C SER A 271 -19.54 -5.77 -13.24
N MET A 272 -18.32 -5.65 -13.73
CA MET A 272 -17.99 -4.80 -14.88
C MET A 272 -18.21 -5.54 -16.22
N ASP A 273 -19.30 -5.26 -16.89
CA ASP A 273 -19.65 -5.78 -18.21
C ASP A 273 -18.73 -5.23 -19.34
N TYR A 274 -18.35 -6.09 -20.29
CA TYR A 274 -17.11 -6.09 -21.09
C TYR A 274 -17.05 -5.17 -22.32
N GLY A 275 -17.32 -3.83 -22.21
CA GLY A 275 -17.29 -2.91 -23.38
C GLY A 275 -15.96 -2.20 -23.69
N ASP A 276 -15.21 -1.70 -22.72
CA ASP A 276 -13.96 -0.92 -22.93
C ASP A 276 -12.80 -1.38 -22.03
N TYR A 277 -12.18 -2.49 -22.39
CA TYR A 277 -11.17 -3.24 -21.62
C TYR A 277 -10.00 -2.38 -21.08
N MET A 278 -9.54 -1.39 -21.82
CA MET A 278 -8.41 -0.53 -21.39
C MET A 278 -8.83 0.55 -20.39
N ASN A 279 -9.99 1.15 -20.53
CA ASN A 279 -10.47 2.19 -19.61
C ASN A 279 -10.79 1.63 -18.23
N ARG A 280 -11.35 0.41 -18.16
CA ARG A 280 -11.72 -0.25 -16.91
C ARG A 280 -10.53 -0.69 -16.07
N ARG A 281 -9.52 -1.29 -16.70
CA ARG A 281 -8.29 -1.74 -16.01
C ARG A 281 -7.57 -0.62 -15.28
N LEU A 282 -7.71 0.62 -15.77
CA LEU A 282 -7.06 1.79 -15.21
C LEU A 282 -7.91 2.56 -14.22
N HIS A 283 -9.25 2.47 -14.32
CA HIS A 283 -10.16 2.97 -13.29
C HIS A 283 -10.04 2.12 -12.01
N GLY A 284 -10.16 0.79 -12.14
CA GLY A 284 -10.02 -0.14 -11.01
C GLY A 284 -8.65 -0.06 -10.32
N TRP A 285 -7.56 0.23 -11.08
CA TRP A 285 -6.23 0.38 -10.50
C TRP A 285 -6.13 1.59 -9.55
N GLY A 286 -6.65 2.75 -9.93
CA GLY A 286 -6.60 3.96 -9.09
C GLY A 286 -7.40 3.80 -7.80
N PHE A 287 -8.58 3.20 -7.86
CA PHE A 287 -9.41 2.95 -6.69
C PHE A 287 -8.80 1.92 -5.75
N ALA A 288 -8.30 0.80 -6.27
CA ALA A 288 -7.59 -0.20 -5.47
C ALA A 288 -6.34 0.38 -4.80
N LYS A 289 -5.61 1.24 -5.50
CA LYS A 289 -4.42 1.89 -4.94
C LYS A 289 -4.76 2.90 -3.85
N LEU A 290 -5.79 3.73 -4.04
CA LEU A 290 -6.30 4.65 -3.00
C LEU A 290 -6.77 3.87 -1.77
N HIS A 291 -7.58 2.84 -1.97
CA HIS A 291 -8.05 1.98 -0.88
C HIS A 291 -6.88 1.38 -0.10
N ALA A 292 -5.91 0.77 -0.80
CA ALA A 292 -4.72 0.20 -0.16
C ALA A 292 -3.88 1.26 0.58
N GLN A 293 -3.69 2.45 -0.01
CA GLN A 293 -2.93 3.54 0.62
C GLN A 293 -3.64 4.11 1.85
N ILE A 294 -4.96 4.29 1.82
CA ILE A 294 -5.73 4.71 3.00
C ILE A 294 -5.62 3.64 4.09
N THR A 295 -5.77 2.36 3.73
CA THR A 295 -5.72 1.25 4.68
C THR A 295 -4.40 1.20 5.43
N TYR A 296 -3.26 1.18 4.74
CA TYR A 296 -1.99 1.07 5.46
C TYR A 296 -1.63 2.35 6.23
N LYS A 297 -1.96 3.55 5.73
CA LYS A 297 -1.70 4.80 6.42
C LYS A 297 -2.57 4.97 7.68
N ALA A 298 -3.83 4.55 7.60
CA ALA A 298 -4.71 4.50 8.77
C ALA A 298 -4.17 3.53 9.83
N ALA A 299 -3.73 2.33 9.40
CA ALA A 299 -3.10 1.36 10.30
C ALA A 299 -1.84 1.92 10.98
N GLU A 300 -1.00 2.68 10.25
CA GLU A 300 0.18 3.38 10.81
C GLU A 300 -0.17 4.39 11.91
N ARG A 301 -1.40 4.89 11.95
CA ARG A 301 -1.92 5.83 12.95
C ARG A 301 -2.85 5.18 13.98
N GLY A 302 -2.99 3.85 13.94
CA GLY A 302 -3.89 3.12 14.84
C GLY A 302 -5.38 3.38 14.59
N ILE A 303 -5.74 3.91 13.41
CA ILE A 303 -7.12 4.18 13.01
C ILE A 303 -7.70 2.92 12.37
N PRO A 304 -8.79 2.35 12.93
CA PRO A 304 -9.42 1.17 12.37
C PRO A 304 -10.12 1.47 11.05
N ILE A 305 -10.20 0.45 10.19
CA ILE A 305 -10.91 0.50 8.92
C ILE A 305 -12.02 -0.54 8.92
N ALA A 306 -13.18 -0.15 8.42
CA ALA A 306 -14.28 -1.04 8.11
C ALA A 306 -14.62 -0.98 6.63
N THR A 307 -15.17 -2.06 6.09
CA THR A 307 -15.69 -2.11 4.71
C THR A 307 -17.18 -2.41 4.71
N VAL A 308 -17.91 -1.80 3.78
CA VAL A 308 -19.36 -1.98 3.63
C VAL A 308 -19.72 -2.36 2.18
N ASP A 309 -20.89 -2.96 2.00
CA ASP A 309 -21.41 -3.31 0.67
C ASP A 309 -21.59 -2.03 -0.19
N PRO A 310 -21.00 -1.93 -1.39
CA PRO A 310 -21.09 -0.74 -2.23
C PRO A 310 -22.45 -0.53 -2.90
N ARG A 311 -23.37 -1.49 -2.81
CA ARG A 311 -24.66 -1.41 -3.52
C ARG A 311 -25.47 -0.21 -3.07
N ASN A 312 -25.92 0.60 -4.03
CA ASN A 312 -26.82 1.75 -3.85
C ASN A 312 -26.29 2.90 -2.96
N THR A 313 -25.08 2.88 -2.44
CA THR A 313 -24.49 3.97 -1.63
C THR A 313 -24.61 5.33 -2.33
N SER A 314 -24.49 5.36 -3.65
CA SER A 314 -24.61 6.57 -4.47
C SER A 314 -26.02 6.83 -5.00
N GLN A 315 -26.99 5.94 -4.75
CA GLN A 315 -28.35 6.00 -5.27
C GLN A 315 -29.41 6.28 -4.20
N GLU A 316 -29.10 6.03 -2.94
CA GLU A 316 -29.96 6.26 -1.79
C GLU A 316 -29.75 7.66 -1.20
N CYS A 317 -30.79 8.22 -0.64
CA CYS A 317 -30.72 9.50 0.08
C CYS A 317 -30.20 9.27 1.51
N HIS A 318 -29.11 9.92 1.88
CA HIS A 318 -28.51 9.80 3.22
C HIS A 318 -29.44 10.23 4.36
N MET A 319 -30.55 10.90 4.04
CA MET A 319 -31.49 11.39 5.05
C MET A 319 -32.71 10.52 5.24
N CYS A 320 -33.30 9.99 4.16
CA CYS A 320 -34.54 9.21 4.24
C CYS A 320 -34.40 7.76 3.76
N GLY A 321 -33.25 7.37 3.22
CA GLY A 321 -33.00 6.02 2.68
C GLY A 321 -33.66 5.73 1.34
N GLU A 322 -34.55 6.58 0.86
CA GLU A 322 -35.24 6.37 -0.41
C GLU A 322 -34.34 6.65 -1.60
N GLY A 323 -34.65 6.01 -2.73
CA GLY A 323 -33.88 6.20 -3.95
C GLY A 323 -33.92 7.61 -4.49
N GLY A 324 -32.94 7.97 -5.29
CA GLY A 324 -32.83 9.25 -5.95
C GLY A 324 -32.23 9.16 -7.35
N THR A 325 -32.02 10.30 -7.96
CA THR A 325 -31.44 10.43 -9.30
C THR A 325 -30.20 11.31 -9.29
N ARG A 326 -29.32 11.14 -10.26
CA ARG A 326 -28.17 12.02 -10.49
C ARG A 326 -28.38 12.80 -11.81
N PRO A 327 -29.06 13.96 -11.77
CA PRO A 327 -29.28 14.78 -12.97
C PRO A 327 -27.96 15.33 -13.53
N GLN A 328 -26.94 15.51 -12.68
CA GLN A 328 -25.57 15.84 -13.02
C GLN A 328 -24.62 15.00 -12.16
N GLN A 329 -23.39 14.82 -12.59
CA GLN A 329 -22.41 13.97 -11.89
C GLN A 329 -22.24 14.36 -10.40
N ALA A 330 -22.24 15.65 -10.10
CA ALA A 330 -22.05 16.18 -8.74
C ALA A 330 -23.35 16.42 -7.97
N THR A 331 -24.53 16.18 -8.58
CA THR A 331 -25.83 16.52 -7.98
C THR A 331 -26.64 15.26 -7.77
N PHE A 332 -27.04 15.02 -6.54
CA PHE A 332 -28.02 14.02 -6.15
C PHE A 332 -29.38 14.71 -5.92
N ARG A 333 -30.47 14.11 -6.39
CA ARG A 333 -31.83 14.57 -6.13
C ARG A 333 -32.65 13.43 -5.54
N CYS A 334 -33.20 13.65 -4.35
CA CYS A 334 -34.09 12.68 -3.71
C CYS A 334 -35.40 12.53 -4.49
N SER A 335 -35.90 11.29 -4.60
CA SER A 335 -37.22 11.02 -5.25
C SER A 335 -38.38 11.06 -4.27
N ASN A 336 -38.15 11.23 -2.99
CA ASN A 336 -39.20 11.32 -1.97
C ASN A 336 -39.59 12.79 -1.75
N ASP A 337 -40.79 13.15 -2.22
CA ASP A 337 -41.33 14.51 -2.10
C ASP A 337 -41.55 14.97 -0.64
N ALA A 338 -41.58 14.02 0.32
CA ALA A 338 -41.68 14.33 1.74
C ALA A 338 -40.30 14.55 2.41
N CYS A 339 -39.23 14.30 1.70
CA CYS A 339 -37.86 14.55 2.18
C CYS A 339 -37.54 16.03 2.02
N TRP A 340 -36.92 16.62 3.04
CA TRP A 340 -36.50 18.02 2.97
C TRP A 340 -35.25 18.26 2.08
N ILE A 341 -34.61 17.16 1.62
CA ILE A 341 -33.51 17.23 0.65
C ILE A 341 -34.08 17.16 -0.75
N GLU A 342 -34.11 18.28 -1.45
CA GLU A 342 -34.44 18.34 -2.87
C GLU A 342 -33.21 18.01 -3.72
N GLU A 343 -32.10 18.76 -3.49
CA GLU A 343 -30.82 18.55 -4.16
C GLU A 343 -29.67 18.54 -3.14
N TYR A 344 -28.68 17.70 -3.36
CA TYR A 344 -27.50 17.57 -2.52
C TYR A 344 -26.24 17.26 -3.33
N GLN A 345 -25.06 17.50 -2.75
CA GLN A 345 -23.81 17.08 -3.39
C GLN A 345 -23.70 15.55 -3.38
N ALA A 346 -23.55 14.94 -4.57
CA ALA A 346 -23.71 13.51 -4.75
C ALA A 346 -22.62 12.67 -4.02
N ASP A 347 -21.37 13.15 -4.02
CA ASP A 347 -20.27 12.43 -3.41
C ASP A 347 -20.32 12.54 -1.87
N ILE A 348 -20.81 13.67 -1.32
CA ILE A 348 -21.08 13.80 0.13
C ILE A 348 -22.24 12.88 0.53
N ASN A 349 -23.30 12.80 -0.28
CA ASN A 349 -24.40 11.87 -0.04
C ASN A 349 -23.92 10.41 0.02
N ALA A 350 -23.04 10.03 -0.90
CA ALA A 350 -22.45 8.68 -0.91
C ALA A 350 -21.58 8.43 0.33
N ALA A 351 -20.69 9.36 0.69
CA ALA A 351 -19.85 9.23 1.87
C ALA A 351 -20.69 9.07 3.16
N LEU A 352 -21.79 9.82 3.30
CA LEU A 352 -22.69 9.68 4.45
C LEU A 352 -23.39 8.31 4.48
N ASN A 353 -23.86 7.81 3.33
CA ASN A 353 -24.45 6.48 3.24
C ASN A 353 -23.45 5.37 3.61
N ILE A 354 -22.17 5.51 3.19
CA ILE A 354 -21.10 4.60 3.55
C ILE A 354 -20.88 4.62 5.08
N ALA A 355 -20.83 5.80 5.71
CA ALA A 355 -20.69 5.92 7.16
C ALA A 355 -21.88 5.30 7.91
N ASP A 356 -23.13 5.57 7.47
CA ASP A 356 -24.34 5.10 8.12
C ASP A 356 -24.47 3.56 8.08
N ARG A 357 -23.94 2.89 7.04
CA ARG A 357 -23.93 1.43 6.94
C ARG A 357 -23.06 0.75 7.99
N TYR A 358 -22.01 1.41 8.44
CA TYR A 358 -21.21 0.91 9.55
C TYR A 358 -22.03 0.79 10.82
N LEU A 359 -22.88 1.79 11.12
CA LEU A 359 -23.75 1.80 12.32
C LEU A 359 -24.92 0.82 12.22
N SER A 360 -25.40 0.52 11.00
CA SER A 360 -26.49 -0.45 10.81
C SER A 360 -26.06 -1.91 10.94
N GLY A 361 -24.78 -2.19 11.12
CA GLY A 361 -24.25 -3.55 11.23
C GLY A 361 -24.09 -4.27 9.90
N GLU A 362 -24.21 -3.58 8.77
CA GLU A 362 -23.93 -4.10 7.43
C GLU A 362 -22.43 -4.10 7.09
N SER A 363 -21.57 -3.82 8.08
CA SER A 363 -20.13 -3.88 7.95
C SER A 363 -19.64 -5.32 8.03
N ARG A 364 -18.76 -5.72 7.10
CA ARG A 364 -17.95 -6.94 7.20
C ARG A 364 -16.61 -6.54 7.78
N SER A 365 -16.34 -6.92 9.05
CA SER A 365 -14.97 -7.00 9.53
C SER A 365 -14.26 -8.10 8.74
N ARG A 366 -13.08 -7.83 8.17
CA ARG A 366 -12.23 -8.87 7.59
C ARG A 366 -11.64 -9.69 8.74
N GLU A 367 -12.39 -10.67 9.24
CA GLU A 367 -11.77 -11.84 9.85
C GLU A 367 -11.19 -12.67 8.70
N HIS A 368 -9.93 -13.06 8.78
CA HIS A 368 -9.30 -14.01 7.89
C HIS A 368 -10.06 -15.33 7.97
N GLU A 369 -11.02 -15.57 7.10
CA GLU A 369 -11.46 -16.91 6.77
C GLU A 369 -10.34 -17.55 5.93
N ASN A 370 -9.53 -18.37 6.59
CA ASN A 370 -8.76 -19.39 5.92
C ASN A 370 -9.78 -20.42 5.39
N ASP A 371 -10.12 -20.36 4.12
CA ASP A 371 -10.79 -21.45 3.41
C ASP A 371 -9.85 -22.64 3.34
N ASP A 372 -9.95 -23.51 4.35
CA ASP A 372 -9.43 -24.87 4.30
C ASP A 372 -10.62 -25.80 4.08
N ASP A 373 -11.02 -25.93 2.81
CA ASP A 373 -12.06 -26.84 2.38
C ASP A 373 -11.41 -28.15 1.90
N SER A 374 -11.22 -29.10 2.82
CA SER A 374 -11.05 -30.50 2.47
C SER A 374 -11.58 -31.44 3.56
N ALA A 375 -12.80 -31.96 3.25
CA ALA A 375 -13.32 -33.30 3.49
C ALA A 375 -13.14 -33.99 4.87
N GLU A 376 -14.29 -34.16 5.52
CA GLU A 376 -14.84 -35.32 6.25
C GLU A 376 -13.87 -36.45 6.72
N ASP A 377 -13.81 -36.71 8.02
CA ASP A 377 -14.43 -37.84 8.72
C ASP A 377 -14.08 -37.88 10.23
N GLY A 378 -15.11 -37.93 11.00
CA GLY A 378 -15.37 -38.53 12.30
C GLY A 378 -14.29 -38.70 13.38
N ALA A 379 -14.49 -38.05 14.55
CA ALA A 379 -14.63 -38.67 15.84
C ALA A 379 -14.54 -37.67 17.00
N SER A 380 -15.56 -37.68 17.84
CA SER A 380 -15.71 -37.03 19.16
C SER A 380 -14.53 -37.30 20.11
N LEU A 381 -14.11 -36.28 20.89
CA LEU A 381 -13.88 -36.38 22.33
C LEU A 381 -13.65 -34.98 22.99
N THR A 382 -14.30 -34.81 24.09
CA THR A 382 -14.56 -33.72 25.03
C THR A 382 -13.37 -33.03 25.68
N GLY A 383 -13.39 -31.67 25.75
CA GLY A 383 -13.15 -30.67 26.78
C GLY A 383 -11.73 -30.44 27.33
N PRO A 384 -11.45 -29.37 28.10
CA PRO A 384 -12.24 -28.18 28.40
C PRO A 384 -11.56 -26.82 28.09
N GLN A 385 -12.34 -25.77 28.20
CA GLN A 385 -12.10 -24.35 28.07
C GLN A 385 -10.91 -23.81 28.85
N ASP A 386 -10.13 -22.92 28.22
CA ASP A 386 -9.53 -21.75 28.86
C ASP A 386 -9.56 -20.59 27.89
N SER A 387 -10.26 -19.56 28.31
CA SER A 387 -10.43 -18.30 27.60
C SER A 387 -9.23 -17.38 27.85
N GLN A 388 -8.48 -17.05 26.82
CA GLN A 388 -7.63 -15.86 26.81
C GLN A 388 -7.99 -15.03 25.56
N ALA A 389 -8.41 -13.78 25.83
CA ALA A 389 -8.71 -12.80 24.82
C ALA A 389 -7.39 -12.38 24.17
N ASP A 390 -7.20 -12.71 22.90
CA ASP A 390 -6.11 -12.22 22.09
C ASP A 390 -6.47 -10.81 21.59
N ALA A 391 -5.65 -9.82 22.00
CA ALA A 391 -5.73 -8.46 21.49
C ALA A 391 -5.31 -8.46 20.00
N GLU A 392 -6.19 -8.03 19.13
CA GLU A 392 -5.90 -7.88 17.70
C GLU A 392 -4.86 -6.79 17.48
N THR A 393 -3.73 -7.17 16.90
CA THR A 393 -2.62 -6.30 16.52
C THR A 393 -2.45 -6.35 15.02
N GLN A 394 -2.59 -5.22 14.31
CA GLN A 394 -2.24 -5.16 12.90
C GLN A 394 -0.75 -4.85 12.73
N GLN A 395 -0.07 -5.58 11.83
CA GLN A 395 1.32 -5.32 11.48
C GLN A 395 1.41 -4.33 10.31
N ALA A 396 2.02 -3.17 10.56
CA ALA A 396 2.36 -2.22 9.51
C ALA A 396 3.77 -2.51 8.98
N THR A 397 3.90 -2.73 7.67
CA THR A 397 5.18 -3.03 7.03
C THR A 397 5.61 -1.88 6.13
N LEU A 398 6.75 -1.26 6.44
CA LEU A 398 7.35 -0.23 5.59
C LEU A 398 8.14 -0.90 4.46
N GLY A 399 7.53 -1.05 3.34
CA GLY A 399 8.26 -1.55 2.17
C GLY A 399 7.39 -2.37 1.25
N THR A 400 7.31 -1.91 0.10
CA THR A 400 6.87 -2.43 -1.15
C THR A 400 5.64 -1.75 -1.74
N TYR A 401 5.82 -0.51 -2.14
CA TYR A 401 5.18 -0.04 -3.36
C TYR A 401 6.22 0.79 -4.12
N ALA A 402 7.12 0.08 -4.82
CA ALA A 402 7.88 0.65 -5.91
C ALA A 402 7.47 -0.15 -7.14
N SER A 403 6.62 0.44 -7.94
CA SER A 403 6.47 0.09 -9.35
C SER A 403 7.39 0.94 -10.18
#